data_28be993780f89d626cc6fd995444f3c1
#
_entry.id   28be993780f89d626cc6fd995444f3c1
#
_cell.length_a   1.000
_cell.length_b   1.000
_cell.length_c   1.000
_cell.angle_alpha   90.00
_cell.angle_beta   90.00
_cell.angle_gamma   90.00
#
_symmetry.space_group_name_H-M   'P 1'
#
loop_
_entity.id
_entity.type
_entity.pdbx_description
1 polymer ?
#
loop_
_entity_poly.entity_id
_entity_poly.type
_entity_poly.pdbx_seq_one_letter_code
_entity_poly.pdbx_strand_id
1 'polypeptide(L)'
;MSERDKMRKALEEAIRFETDGREFFLRAAEKAKSYFAKLIFETIAEEELGHIKRVRDIYERSATSKNQVSTPQALEKSNLENIFQQAKKNIDQNLITNADEMEAIRLAIQLEIKGHEFYKRLAEEAPSEFEKTFYHQLAQEESHHFSILHQVEETLMKSTGLG
;
A
#
# COMPACT_ATOMS: atom_id res chain seq x y z
N MET A 1 -26.78 0.45 14.87
CA MET A 1 -25.88 -0.33 13.99
C MET A 1 -25.09 -1.31 14.85
N SER A 2 -25.16 -2.59 14.49
CA SER A 2 -24.44 -3.63 15.22
C SER A 2 -22.93 -3.51 15.00
N GLU A 3 -22.17 -4.18 15.87
CA GLU A 3 -20.70 -4.23 15.72
C GLU A 3 -20.32 -4.89 14.38
N ARG A 4 -21.08 -5.88 13.96
CA ARG A 4 -20.88 -6.55 12.68
C ARG A 4 -21.10 -5.60 11.50
N ASP A 5 -22.13 -4.75 11.57
CA ASP A 5 -22.42 -3.78 10.53
C ASP A 5 -21.32 -2.73 10.44
N LYS A 6 -20.80 -2.28 11.58
CA LYS A 6 -19.68 -1.34 11.63
C LYS A 6 -18.43 -1.95 11.02
N MET A 7 -18.15 -3.21 11.36
CA MET A 7 -17.01 -3.93 10.78
C MET A 7 -17.12 -4.02 9.26
N ARG A 8 -18.29 -4.42 8.77
CA ARG A 8 -18.50 -4.55 7.33
C ARG A 8 -18.36 -3.22 6.60
N LYS A 9 -18.86 -2.15 7.20
CA LYS A 9 -18.73 -0.81 6.64
C LYS A 9 -17.25 -0.39 6.56
N ALA A 10 -16.49 -0.65 7.61
CA ALA A 10 -15.06 -0.36 7.63
C ALA A 10 -14.31 -1.14 6.55
N LEU A 11 -14.66 -2.42 6.37
CA LEU A 11 -14.05 -3.26 5.34
C LEU A 11 -14.41 -2.78 3.93
N GLU A 12 -15.64 -2.30 3.71
CA GLU A 12 -16.04 -1.72 2.43
C GLU A 12 -15.23 -0.47 2.11
N GLU A 13 -15.02 0.39 3.09
CA GLU A 13 -14.19 1.59 2.94
C GLU A 13 -12.75 1.21 2.62
N ALA A 14 -12.23 0.17 3.29
CA ALA A 14 -10.89 -0.32 3.04
C ALA A 14 -10.73 -0.84 1.61
N ILE A 15 -11.69 -1.62 1.13
CA ILE A 15 -11.67 -2.15 -0.24
C ILE A 15 -11.62 -1.00 -1.25
N ARG A 16 -12.44 0.03 -1.03
CA ARG A 16 -12.49 1.19 -1.92
C ARG A 16 -11.16 1.94 -1.91
N PHE A 17 -10.61 2.17 -0.72
CA PHE A 17 -9.34 2.86 -0.55
C PHE A 17 -8.21 2.11 -1.27
N GLU A 18 -8.12 0.80 -1.05
CA GLU A 18 -7.08 -0.02 -1.67
C GLU A 18 -7.24 -0.13 -3.18
N THR A 19 -8.49 -0.21 -3.65
CA THR A 19 -8.78 -0.28 -5.09
C THR A 19 -8.34 1.01 -5.79
N ASP A 20 -8.68 2.15 -5.21
CA ASP A 20 -8.29 3.45 -5.76
C ASP A 20 -6.77 3.62 -5.73
N GLY A 21 -6.14 3.18 -4.65
CA GLY A 21 -4.69 3.20 -4.52
C GLY A 21 -4.01 2.35 -5.58
N ARG A 22 -4.51 1.13 -5.78
CA ARG A 22 -3.94 0.24 -6.80
C ARG A 22 -4.06 0.86 -8.19
N GLU A 23 -5.20 1.45 -8.51
CA GLU A 23 -5.37 2.14 -9.80
C GLU A 23 -4.38 3.27 -9.97
N PHE A 24 -4.16 4.05 -8.91
CA PHE A 24 -3.16 5.11 -8.93
C PHE A 24 -1.78 4.57 -9.29
N PHE A 25 -1.35 3.50 -8.62
CA PHE A 25 -0.02 2.93 -8.86
C PHE A 25 0.12 2.30 -10.24
N LEU A 26 -0.94 1.67 -10.75
CA LEU A 26 -0.91 1.12 -12.11
C LEU A 26 -0.76 2.23 -13.15
N ARG A 27 -1.49 3.34 -12.99
CA ARG A 27 -1.38 4.48 -13.89
C ARG A 27 -0.02 5.15 -13.79
N ALA A 28 0.50 5.29 -12.58
CA ALA A 28 1.82 5.85 -12.36
C ALA A 28 2.90 5.00 -13.02
N ALA A 29 2.79 3.68 -12.91
CA ALA A 29 3.72 2.75 -13.55
C ALA A 29 3.68 2.89 -15.07
N GLU A 30 2.47 3.00 -15.63
CA GLU A 30 2.28 3.13 -17.07
C GLU A 30 2.90 4.41 -17.63
N LYS A 31 2.85 5.49 -16.86
CA LYS A 31 3.37 6.81 -17.27
C LYS A 31 4.82 7.02 -16.88
N ALA A 32 5.41 6.12 -16.10
CA ALA A 32 6.76 6.30 -15.58
C ALA A 32 7.79 6.39 -16.70
N LYS A 33 8.72 7.34 -16.58
CA LYS A 33 9.82 7.52 -17.52
C LYS A 33 11.01 6.64 -17.18
N SER A 34 11.28 6.45 -15.88
CA SER A 34 12.37 5.59 -15.46
C SER A 34 11.87 4.17 -15.22
N TYR A 35 12.68 3.21 -15.62
CA TYR A 35 12.40 1.81 -15.32
C TYR A 35 12.37 1.58 -13.81
N PHE A 36 13.21 2.30 -13.09
CA PHE A 36 13.29 2.22 -11.63
C PHE A 36 11.95 2.56 -10.96
N ALA A 37 11.38 3.73 -11.31
CA ALA A 37 10.08 4.14 -10.76
C ALA A 37 8.95 3.19 -11.21
N LYS A 38 8.98 2.77 -12.47
CA LYS A 38 7.97 1.85 -12.98
C LYS A 38 7.94 0.56 -12.19
N LEU A 39 9.09 -0.03 -11.93
CA LEU A 39 9.20 -1.27 -11.18
C LEU A 39 8.66 -1.12 -9.75
N ILE A 40 8.98 0.00 -9.09
CA ILE A 40 8.50 0.27 -7.74
C ILE A 40 6.97 0.42 -7.74
N PHE A 41 6.41 1.20 -8.67
CA PHE A 41 4.97 1.39 -8.75
C PHE A 41 4.24 0.07 -9.04
N GLU A 42 4.76 -0.75 -9.95
CA GLU A 42 4.17 -2.06 -10.25
C GLU A 42 4.19 -2.98 -9.04
N THR A 43 5.29 -2.97 -8.29
CA THR A 43 5.43 -3.81 -7.11
C THR A 43 4.43 -3.40 -6.02
N ILE A 44 4.29 -2.09 -5.78
CA ILE A 44 3.31 -1.61 -4.81
C ILE A 44 1.90 -1.98 -5.25
N ALA A 45 1.57 -1.81 -6.54
CA ALA A 45 0.25 -2.18 -7.06
C ALA A 45 -0.07 -3.66 -6.82
N GLU A 46 0.92 -4.55 -6.99
CA GLU A 46 0.75 -5.97 -6.70
C GLU A 46 0.48 -6.22 -5.21
N GLU A 47 1.18 -5.51 -4.33
CA GLU A 47 0.97 -5.65 -2.89
C GLU A 47 -0.39 -5.10 -2.47
N GLU A 48 -0.85 -4.01 -3.10
CA GLU A 48 -2.19 -3.47 -2.86
C GLU A 48 -3.26 -4.49 -3.28
N LEU A 49 -3.04 -5.23 -4.36
CA LEU A 49 -3.96 -6.29 -4.76
C LEU A 49 -4.03 -7.38 -3.69
N GLY A 50 -2.91 -7.72 -3.07
CA GLY A 50 -2.88 -8.66 -1.96
C GLY A 50 -3.70 -8.17 -0.77
N HIS A 51 -3.61 -6.88 -0.45
CA HIS A 51 -4.41 -6.26 0.61
C HIS A 51 -5.91 -6.35 0.28
N ILE A 52 -6.29 -6.04 -0.95
CA ILE A 52 -7.68 -6.11 -1.40
C ILE A 52 -8.24 -7.52 -1.22
N LYS A 53 -7.50 -8.53 -1.64
CA LYS A 53 -7.93 -9.92 -1.50
C LYS A 53 -8.12 -10.30 -0.04
N ARG A 54 -7.22 -9.85 0.82
CA ARG A 54 -7.28 -10.12 2.25
C ARG A 54 -8.51 -9.47 2.88
N VAL A 55 -8.74 -8.20 2.56
CA VAL A 55 -9.89 -7.46 3.10
C VAL A 55 -11.20 -8.09 2.61
N ARG A 56 -11.28 -8.45 1.33
CA ARG A 56 -12.47 -9.10 0.77
C ARG A 56 -12.75 -10.44 1.42
N ASP A 57 -11.71 -11.23 1.67
CA ASP A 57 -11.88 -12.52 2.32
C ASP A 57 -12.52 -12.35 3.69
N ILE A 58 -12.06 -11.41 4.47
CA ILE A 58 -12.63 -11.14 5.79
C ILE A 58 -14.06 -10.61 5.67
N TYR A 59 -14.32 -9.73 4.71
CA TYR A 59 -15.65 -9.20 4.46
C TYR A 59 -16.64 -10.32 4.12
N GLU A 60 -16.27 -11.22 3.23
CA GLU A 60 -17.13 -12.33 2.83
C GLU A 60 -17.37 -13.30 3.97
N ARG A 61 -16.35 -13.60 4.76
CA ARG A 61 -16.51 -14.46 5.94
C ARG A 61 -17.44 -13.82 6.96
N SER A 62 -17.37 -12.51 7.14
CA SER A 62 -18.26 -11.81 8.08
C SER A 62 -19.72 -11.87 7.64
N ALA A 63 -19.98 -12.01 6.33
CA ALA A 63 -21.32 -12.09 5.79
C ALA A 63 -21.98 -13.46 5.98
N THR A 64 -21.17 -14.52 5.97
CA THR A 64 -21.67 -15.89 5.94
C THR A 64 -21.54 -16.65 7.26
N SER A 65 -20.64 -16.24 8.11
CA SER A 65 -20.35 -16.95 9.34
C SER A 65 -21.08 -16.34 10.52
N LYS A 66 -21.76 -17.17 11.29
CA LYS A 66 -22.29 -16.78 12.59
C LYS A 66 -21.21 -16.82 13.66
N ASN A 67 -20.13 -17.52 13.36
CA ASN A 67 -19.02 -17.65 14.27
C ASN A 67 -18.00 -16.57 13.96
N GLN A 68 -17.24 -16.23 14.95
CA GLN A 68 -16.19 -15.25 14.81
C GLN A 68 -15.15 -15.75 13.82
N VAL A 69 -14.66 -14.80 13.03
CA VAL A 69 -13.51 -15.06 12.19
C VAL A 69 -12.33 -15.33 13.12
N SER A 70 -11.64 -16.41 12.88
CA SER A 70 -10.46 -16.76 13.67
C SER A 70 -9.30 -15.81 13.35
N THR A 71 -8.15 -16.04 13.97
CA THR A 71 -6.94 -15.26 13.80
C THR A 71 -6.71 -14.90 12.34
N PRO A 72 -6.41 -13.63 12.02
CA PRO A 72 -6.15 -13.24 10.63
C PRO A 72 -4.92 -13.99 10.12
N GLN A 73 -4.99 -14.41 8.87
CA GLN A 73 -3.81 -14.95 8.23
C GLN A 73 -2.79 -13.82 8.09
N ALA A 74 -1.53 -14.14 8.31
CA ALA A 74 -0.47 -13.16 8.11
C ALA A 74 -0.49 -12.70 6.66
N LEU A 75 -0.26 -11.41 6.44
CA LEU A 75 -0.04 -10.89 5.10
C LEU A 75 1.24 -11.52 4.55
N GLU A 76 1.30 -11.72 3.24
CA GLU A 76 2.52 -12.18 2.62
C GLU A 76 3.62 -11.16 2.91
N LYS A 77 4.81 -11.66 3.16
CA LYS A 77 5.95 -10.79 3.43
C LYS A 77 6.22 -9.93 2.20
N SER A 78 6.31 -8.62 2.42
CA SER A 78 6.61 -7.67 1.35
C SER A 78 7.98 -7.96 0.74
N ASN A 79 8.04 -7.94 -0.59
CA ASN A 79 9.27 -8.08 -1.34
C ASN A 79 9.79 -6.74 -1.84
N LEU A 80 9.12 -5.66 -1.49
CA LEU A 80 9.41 -4.33 -2.00
C LEU A 80 10.81 -3.85 -1.65
N GLU A 81 11.25 -4.07 -0.40
CA GLU A 81 12.59 -3.67 0.03
C GLU A 81 13.67 -4.34 -0.81
N ASN A 82 13.53 -5.64 -1.05
CA ASN A 82 14.49 -6.38 -1.86
C ASN A 82 14.50 -5.89 -3.30
N ILE A 83 13.32 -5.66 -3.88
CA ILE A 83 13.20 -5.13 -5.23
C ILE A 83 13.82 -3.75 -5.32
N PHE A 84 13.58 -2.90 -4.34
CA PHE A 84 14.16 -1.56 -4.29
C PHE A 84 15.69 -1.62 -4.25
N GLN A 85 16.26 -2.46 -3.37
CA GLN A 85 17.70 -2.56 -3.25
C GLN A 85 18.35 -3.10 -4.53
N GLN A 86 17.74 -4.09 -5.16
CA GLN A 86 18.24 -4.63 -6.43
C GLN A 86 18.16 -3.59 -7.55
N ALA A 87 17.05 -2.89 -7.65
CA ALA A 87 16.87 -1.85 -8.67
C ALA A 87 17.85 -0.71 -8.45
N LYS A 88 18.10 -0.32 -7.20
CA LYS A 88 19.03 0.74 -6.85
C LYS A 88 20.46 0.40 -7.25
N LYS A 89 20.88 -0.86 -7.07
CA LYS A 89 22.21 -1.32 -7.48
C LYS A 89 22.41 -1.25 -8.98
N ASN A 90 21.32 -1.40 -9.75
CA ASN A 90 21.36 -1.46 -11.21
C ASN A 90 20.95 -0.15 -11.87
N ILE A 91 20.88 0.95 -11.12
CA ILE A 91 20.56 2.25 -11.68
C ILE A 91 21.64 2.67 -12.69
N ASP A 92 21.20 2.93 -13.92
CA ASP A 92 22.04 3.45 -14.99
C ASP A 92 22.38 4.91 -14.67
N GLN A 93 23.61 5.32 -14.98
CA GLN A 93 24.01 6.71 -14.88
C GLN A 93 23.20 7.61 -15.81
N ASN A 94 22.57 7.01 -16.82
CA ASN A 94 21.71 7.72 -17.76
C ASN A 94 20.23 7.63 -17.38
N LEU A 95 19.94 7.39 -16.10
CA LEU A 95 18.58 7.32 -15.60
C LEU A 95 17.80 8.58 -15.99
N ILE A 96 16.67 8.39 -16.65
CA ILE A 96 15.81 9.49 -17.10
C ILE A 96 14.59 9.55 -16.18
N THR A 97 14.37 10.74 -15.62
CA THR A 97 13.12 11.04 -14.91
C THR A 97 12.69 12.45 -15.29
N ASN A 98 11.52 12.85 -14.88
CA ASN A 98 11.01 14.19 -15.13
C ASN A 98 10.17 14.68 -13.94
N ALA A 99 9.75 15.95 -14.02
CA ALA A 99 8.96 16.57 -12.96
C ALA A 99 7.65 15.85 -12.71
N ASP A 100 7.00 15.32 -13.75
CA ASP A 100 5.73 14.60 -13.61
C ASP A 100 5.90 13.30 -12.84
N GLU A 101 6.98 12.57 -13.11
CA GLU A 101 7.29 11.34 -12.37
C GLU A 101 7.59 11.65 -10.90
N MET A 102 8.35 12.71 -10.64
CA MET A 102 8.65 13.14 -9.27
C MET A 102 7.39 13.54 -8.52
N GLU A 103 6.48 14.24 -9.21
CA GLU A 103 5.19 14.60 -8.61
C GLU A 103 4.37 13.36 -8.29
N ALA A 104 4.34 12.37 -9.19
CA ALA A 104 3.63 11.10 -8.94
C ALA A 104 4.18 10.39 -7.69
N ILE A 105 5.50 10.40 -7.51
CA ILE A 105 6.11 9.82 -6.32
C ILE A 105 5.68 10.56 -5.05
N ARG A 106 5.64 11.88 -5.09
CA ARG A 106 5.21 12.69 -3.95
C ARG A 106 3.74 12.47 -3.62
N LEU A 107 2.90 12.34 -4.64
CA LEU A 107 1.48 12.01 -4.43
C LEU A 107 1.33 10.60 -3.86
N ALA A 108 2.14 9.65 -4.33
CA ALA A 108 2.14 8.30 -3.80
C ALA A 108 2.51 8.28 -2.32
N ILE A 109 3.51 9.06 -1.93
CA ILE A 109 3.91 9.20 -0.53
C ILE A 109 2.72 9.68 0.31
N GLN A 110 2.02 10.71 -0.15
CA GLN A 110 0.85 11.24 0.56
C GLN A 110 -0.26 10.21 0.66
N LEU A 111 -0.48 9.44 -0.40
CA LEU A 111 -1.50 8.39 -0.41
C LEU A 111 -1.17 7.31 0.64
N GLU A 112 0.09 6.90 0.74
CA GLU A 112 0.51 5.90 1.71
C GLU A 112 0.42 6.41 3.15
N ILE A 113 0.71 7.68 3.38
CA ILE A 113 0.54 8.30 4.69
C ILE A 113 -0.94 8.27 5.09
N LYS A 114 -1.83 8.61 4.18
CA LYS A 114 -3.27 8.57 4.43
C LYS A 114 -3.74 7.14 4.72
N GLY A 115 -3.19 6.17 4.00
CA GLY A 115 -3.50 4.76 4.23
C GLY A 115 -3.06 4.30 5.60
N HIS A 116 -1.86 4.67 6.01
CA HIS A 116 -1.37 4.35 7.34
C HIS A 116 -2.28 4.91 8.43
N GLU A 117 -2.63 6.20 8.32
CA GLU A 117 -3.50 6.85 9.28
C GLU A 117 -4.90 6.24 9.30
N PHE A 118 -5.43 5.90 8.13
CA PHE A 118 -6.73 5.27 7.98
C PHE A 118 -6.78 3.94 8.75
N TYR A 119 -5.81 3.06 8.51
CA TYR A 119 -5.78 1.76 9.18
C TYR A 119 -5.45 1.88 10.67
N LYS A 120 -4.61 2.84 11.03
CA LYS A 120 -4.31 3.09 12.45
C LYS A 120 -5.58 3.47 13.19
N ARG A 121 -6.40 4.34 12.61
CA ARG A 121 -7.68 4.74 13.20
C ARG A 121 -8.63 3.55 13.30
N LEU A 122 -8.73 2.74 12.24
CA LEU A 122 -9.57 1.54 12.29
C LEU A 122 -9.11 0.58 13.39
N ALA A 123 -7.81 0.43 13.57
CA ALA A 123 -7.27 -0.42 14.65
C ALA A 123 -7.64 0.11 16.02
N GLU A 124 -7.56 1.42 16.23
CA GLU A 124 -7.91 2.05 17.50
C GLU A 124 -9.39 1.91 17.83
N GLU A 125 -10.24 1.95 16.82
CA GLU A 125 -11.70 1.88 16.98
C GLU A 125 -12.24 0.46 16.97
N ALA A 126 -11.43 -0.52 16.60
CA ALA A 126 -11.87 -1.90 16.44
C ALA A 126 -12.28 -2.52 17.78
N PRO A 127 -13.41 -3.23 17.82
CA PRO A 127 -13.92 -3.80 19.08
C PRO A 127 -13.26 -5.12 19.47
N SER A 128 -12.55 -5.79 18.57
CA SER A 128 -11.98 -7.11 18.83
C SER A 128 -10.46 -7.11 18.57
N GLU A 129 -9.76 -8.02 19.24
CA GLU A 129 -8.33 -8.20 19.01
C GLU A 129 -8.04 -8.67 17.59
N PHE A 130 -8.92 -9.46 17.01
CA PHE A 130 -8.79 -9.89 15.61
C PHE A 130 -8.72 -8.69 14.67
N GLU A 131 -9.69 -7.78 14.79
CA GLU A 131 -9.76 -6.60 13.94
C GLU A 131 -8.58 -5.66 14.18
N LYS A 132 -8.21 -5.45 15.45
CA LYS A 132 -7.07 -4.62 15.79
C LYS A 132 -5.80 -5.14 15.15
N THR A 133 -5.54 -6.43 15.28
CA THR A 133 -4.35 -7.07 14.71
C THR A 133 -4.33 -6.93 13.19
N PHE A 134 -5.47 -7.16 12.56
CA PHE A 134 -5.60 -7.08 11.12
C PHE A 134 -5.31 -5.66 10.61
N TYR A 135 -5.93 -4.66 11.20
CA TYR A 135 -5.72 -3.28 10.77
C TYR A 135 -4.31 -2.78 11.09
N HIS A 136 -3.72 -3.24 12.19
CA HIS A 136 -2.31 -2.92 12.50
C HIS A 136 -1.37 -3.46 11.44
N GLN A 137 -1.60 -4.67 10.96
CA GLN A 137 -0.78 -5.24 9.89
C GLN A 137 -0.86 -4.41 8.62
N LEU A 138 -2.06 -3.99 8.24
CA LEU A 138 -2.24 -3.15 7.06
C LEU A 138 -1.58 -1.78 7.25
N ALA A 139 -1.72 -1.20 8.43
CA ALA A 139 -1.07 0.09 8.74
C ALA A 139 0.45 -0.01 8.60
N GLN A 140 1.04 -1.11 9.07
CA GLN A 140 2.47 -1.34 8.95
C GLN A 140 2.91 -1.48 7.50
N GLU A 141 2.11 -2.16 6.66
CA GLU A 141 2.42 -2.29 5.24
C GLU A 141 2.37 -0.95 4.53
N GLU A 142 1.38 -0.12 4.84
CA GLU A 142 1.30 1.22 4.26
C GLU A 142 2.50 2.09 4.68
N SER A 143 2.92 1.97 5.94
CA SER A 143 4.10 2.66 6.44
C SER A 143 5.38 2.20 5.74
N HIS A 144 5.47 0.90 5.45
CA HIS A 144 6.60 0.33 4.72
C HIS A 144 6.66 0.89 3.29
N HIS A 145 5.51 0.94 2.59
CA HIS A 145 5.42 1.54 1.26
C HIS A 145 5.86 3.00 1.28
N PHE A 146 5.40 3.75 2.27
CA PHE A 146 5.79 5.14 2.46
C PHE A 146 7.32 5.28 2.58
N SER A 147 7.93 4.45 3.41
CA SER A 147 9.37 4.48 3.65
C SER A 147 10.17 4.22 2.36
N ILE A 148 9.75 3.22 1.60
CA ILE A 148 10.42 2.89 0.33
C ILE A 148 10.24 4.00 -0.70
N LEU A 149 9.03 4.54 -0.82
CA LEU A 149 8.77 5.65 -1.75
C LEU A 149 9.62 6.88 -1.43
N HIS A 150 9.82 7.15 -0.14
CA HIS A 150 10.68 8.25 0.29
C HIS A 150 12.12 8.01 -0.16
N GLN A 151 12.60 6.79 -0.03
CA GLN A 151 13.95 6.43 -0.49
C GLN A 151 14.05 6.49 -2.01
N VAL A 152 12.99 6.14 -2.73
CA VAL A 152 12.93 6.28 -4.19
C VAL A 152 13.06 7.74 -4.59
N GLU A 153 12.32 8.61 -3.91
CA GLU A 153 12.39 10.06 -4.15
C GLU A 153 13.82 10.57 -3.98
N GLU A 154 14.47 10.24 -2.87
CA GLU A 154 15.84 10.63 -2.59
C GLU A 154 16.80 10.12 -3.66
N THR A 155 16.64 8.86 -4.07
CA THR A 155 17.51 8.23 -5.06
C THR A 155 17.41 8.96 -6.41
N LEU A 156 16.19 9.25 -6.85
CA LEU A 156 15.96 9.95 -8.11
C LEU A 156 16.48 11.38 -8.07
N MET A 157 16.30 12.06 -6.96
CA MET A 157 16.81 13.43 -6.80
C MET A 157 18.34 13.48 -6.90
N LYS A 158 19.02 12.55 -6.25
CA LYS A 158 20.49 12.47 -6.28
C LYS A 158 21.00 12.09 -7.66
N SER A 159 20.33 11.15 -8.34
CA SER A 159 20.80 10.63 -9.63
C SER A 159 20.56 11.59 -10.77
N THR A 160 19.53 12.44 -10.69
CA THR A 160 19.09 13.29 -11.80
C THR A 160 19.30 14.78 -11.56
N GLY A 161 19.58 15.17 -10.33
CA GLY A 161 19.68 16.58 -9.96
C GLY A 161 18.36 17.31 -9.90
N LEU A 162 17.23 16.61 -9.97
CA LEU A 162 15.91 17.19 -9.79
C LEU A 162 15.61 17.33 -8.30
N GLY A 163 15.82 18.52 -7.78
CA GLY A 163 15.62 18.80 -6.37
C GLY A 163 14.32 19.50 -6.05
#